data_dc54b8130676ab55c2e3ee9ff7c11842
#
_entry.id   dc54b8130676ab55c2e3ee9ff7c11842
#
_cell.length_a   1.000
_cell.length_b   1.000
_cell.length_c   1.000
_cell.angle_alpha   90.00
_cell.angle_beta   90.00
_cell.angle_gamma   90.00
#
_symmetry.space_group_name_H-M   'P 1'
#
loop_
_entity.id
_entity.type
_entity.pdbx_description
1 polymer ?
#
loop_
_entity_poly.entity_id
_entity_poly.type
_entity_poly.pdbx_seq_one_letter_code
_entity_poly.pdbx_strand_id
1 'polypeptide(L)'
;LVHVMDICTAIRCALEAPRDNIHGQIFNVGDNAANYRVREIAEIVAAEFPGCELSMGSSVGDNRSYRVSFDKIHNQLPGFNCDWDARKGAAQLHEIFLRTAMDQSGFDFRAFTRLKQLNHLIATQQIDDQLFWRY
;
A
#
# COMPACT_ATOMS: atom_id res chain seq x y z
N LEU A 1 -7.08 2.82 -2.83
CA LEU A 1 -6.25 1.97 -1.98
C LEU A 1 -6.30 0.54 -2.53
N VAL A 2 -5.20 -0.19 -2.52
CA VAL A 2 -5.12 -1.59 -2.95
C VAL A 2 -4.19 -2.34 -1.98
N HIS A 3 -4.55 -3.57 -1.64
CA HIS A 3 -3.72 -4.44 -0.81
C HIS A 3 -2.62 -5.11 -1.66
N VAL A 4 -1.44 -5.32 -1.06
CA VAL A 4 -0.31 -5.93 -1.79
C VAL A 4 -0.63 -7.34 -2.32
N MET A 5 -1.45 -8.11 -1.62
CA MET A 5 -1.87 -9.44 -2.07
C MET A 5 -2.74 -9.39 -3.33
N ASP A 6 -3.60 -8.37 -3.47
CA ASP A 6 -4.37 -8.18 -4.71
C ASP A 6 -3.47 -7.77 -5.88
N ILE A 7 -2.38 -7.00 -5.61
CA ILE A 7 -1.35 -6.71 -6.62
C ILE A 7 -0.65 -8.01 -7.05
N CYS A 8 -0.28 -8.87 -6.09
CA CYS A 8 0.33 -10.17 -6.39
C CYS A 8 -0.62 -11.05 -7.21
N THR A 9 -1.92 -11.06 -6.88
CA THR A 9 -2.95 -11.77 -7.64
C THR A 9 -3.04 -11.23 -9.07
N ALA A 10 -3.03 -9.91 -9.26
CA ALA A 10 -3.05 -9.31 -10.59
C ALA A 10 -1.82 -9.70 -11.43
N ILE A 11 -0.63 -9.69 -10.82
CA ILE A 11 0.62 -10.12 -11.49
C ILE A 11 0.51 -11.61 -11.89
N ARG A 12 0.07 -12.48 -10.98
CA ARG A 12 -0.11 -13.91 -11.27
C ARG A 12 -1.09 -14.11 -12.41
N CYS A 13 -2.27 -13.50 -12.36
CA CYS A 13 -3.27 -13.58 -13.41
C CYS A 13 -2.72 -13.09 -14.77
N ALA A 14 -1.93 -12.01 -14.76
CA ALA A 14 -1.30 -11.50 -15.99
C ALA A 14 -0.27 -12.50 -16.57
N LEU A 15 0.49 -13.20 -15.72
CA LEU A 15 1.45 -14.20 -16.17
C LEU A 15 0.78 -15.45 -16.75
N GLU A 16 -0.41 -15.79 -16.25
CA GLU A 16 -1.20 -16.95 -16.66
C GLU A 16 -2.15 -16.65 -17.84
N ALA A 17 -2.44 -15.37 -18.10
CA ALA A 17 -3.41 -14.95 -19.11
C ALA A 17 -2.91 -15.20 -20.54
N PRO A 18 -3.82 -15.46 -21.50
CA PRO A 18 -3.48 -15.47 -22.91
C PRO A 18 -2.85 -14.13 -23.32
N ARG A 19 -1.81 -14.19 -24.17
CA ARG A 19 -1.07 -12.99 -24.60
C ARG A 19 -1.99 -11.90 -25.16
N ASP A 20 -3.01 -12.26 -25.92
CA ASP A 20 -3.91 -11.31 -26.56
C ASP A 20 -4.73 -10.48 -25.54
N ASN A 21 -4.92 -10.99 -24.31
CA ASN A 21 -5.61 -10.26 -23.25
C ASN A 21 -4.74 -9.20 -22.59
N ILE A 22 -3.40 -9.35 -22.62
CA ILE A 22 -2.48 -8.54 -21.82
C ILE A 22 -1.46 -7.76 -22.64
N HIS A 23 -1.16 -8.21 -23.88
CA HIS A 23 -0.09 -7.60 -24.68
C HIS A 23 -0.39 -6.14 -25.01
N GLY A 24 0.50 -5.24 -24.63
CA GLY A 24 0.33 -3.80 -24.81
C GLY A 24 -0.78 -3.17 -23.97
N GLN A 25 -1.35 -3.91 -22.99
CA GLN A 25 -2.40 -3.40 -22.13
C GLN A 25 -1.84 -2.77 -20.86
N ILE A 26 -2.53 -1.73 -20.39
CA ILE A 26 -2.28 -1.09 -19.09
C ILE A 26 -3.52 -1.30 -18.23
N PHE A 27 -3.33 -1.81 -17.02
CA PHE A 27 -4.38 -2.04 -16.04
C PHE A 27 -4.16 -1.23 -14.77
N ASN A 28 -5.19 -0.54 -14.29
CA ASN A 28 -5.24 -0.11 -12.92
C ASN A 28 -5.63 -1.30 -12.06
N VAL A 29 -4.85 -1.60 -11.02
CA VAL A 29 -5.14 -2.71 -10.11
C VAL A 29 -5.91 -2.23 -8.90
N GLY A 30 -7.04 -2.82 -8.62
CA GLY A 30 -7.91 -2.50 -7.49
C GLY A 30 -9.37 -2.85 -7.74
N ASP A 31 -10.24 -2.32 -6.89
CA ASP A 31 -11.69 -2.47 -6.99
C ASP A 31 -12.39 -1.11 -6.92
N ASN A 32 -13.50 -0.97 -7.64
CA ASN A 32 -14.30 0.26 -7.65
C ASN A 32 -14.84 0.61 -6.26
N ALA A 33 -15.13 -0.38 -5.42
CA ALA A 33 -15.56 -0.20 -4.04
C ALA A 33 -14.44 0.31 -3.13
N ALA A 34 -13.16 0.15 -3.53
CA ALA A 34 -11.99 0.58 -2.77
C ALA A 34 -11.53 2.03 -3.05
N ASN A 35 -12.39 2.84 -3.66
CA ASN A 35 -12.19 4.29 -3.81
C ASN A 35 -12.59 5.02 -2.52
N TYR A 36 -11.76 4.92 -1.50
CA TYR A 36 -11.98 5.55 -0.19
C TYR A 36 -11.58 7.02 -0.18
N ARG A 37 -12.28 7.81 0.64
CA ARG A 37 -11.76 9.10 1.11
C ARG A 37 -10.74 8.86 2.22
N VAL A 38 -9.77 9.76 2.37
CA VAL A 38 -8.76 9.69 3.43
C VAL A 38 -9.38 9.57 4.82
N ARG A 39 -10.47 10.32 5.06
CA ARG A 39 -11.24 10.25 6.31
C ARG A 39 -11.83 8.86 6.57
N GLU A 40 -12.40 8.21 5.56
CA GLU A 40 -12.98 6.88 5.68
C GLU A 40 -11.91 5.84 6.06
N ILE A 41 -10.70 5.95 5.49
CA ILE A 41 -9.57 5.10 5.86
C ILE A 41 -9.18 5.35 7.33
N ALA A 42 -9.08 6.61 7.75
CA ALA A 42 -8.74 6.95 9.12
C ALA A 42 -9.77 6.41 10.13
N GLU A 43 -11.07 6.52 9.81
CA GLU A 43 -12.16 5.96 10.62
C GLU A 43 -12.09 4.42 10.71
N ILE A 44 -11.77 3.74 9.59
CA ILE A 44 -11.57 2.28 9.56
C ILE A 44 -10.39 1.87 10.45
N VAL A 45 -9.26 2.57 10.34
CA VAL A 45 -8.07 2.28 11.16
C VAL A 45 -8.36 2.55 12.64
N ALA A 46 -8.98 3.68 12.99
CA ALA A 46 -9.32 4.00 14.37
C ALA A 46 -10.27 2.98 15.00
N ALA A 47 -11.18 2.41 14.21
CA ALA A 47 -12.09 1.36 14.68
C ALA A 47 -11.38 0.03 14.93
N GLU A 48 -10.29 -0.26 14.20
CA GLU A 48 -9.54 -1.51 14.32
C GLU A 48 -8.48 -1.47 15.41
N PHE A 49 -7.92 -0.29 15.71
CA PHE A 49 -6.86 -0.11 16.70
C PHE A 49 -7.40 0.56 17.96
N PRO A 50 -7.74 -0.21 19.02
CA PRO A 50 -8.25 0.34 20.28
C PRO A 50 -7.31 1.36 20.91
N GLY A 51 -7.83 2.51 21.31
CA GLY A 51 -7.05 3.58 21.91
C GLY A 51 -6.43 4.58 20.92
N CYS A 52 -6.62 4.38 19.60
CA CYS A 52 -6.25 5.39 18.63
C CYS A 52 -7.22 6.57 18.62
N GLU A 53 -6.69 7.78 18.74
CA GLU A 53 -7.44 9.03 18.60
C GLU A 53 -7.37 9.55 17.18
N LEU A 54 -8.53 9.87 16.60
CA LEU A 54 -8.62 10.46 15.28
C LEU A 54 -8.52 11.98 15.39
N SER A 55 -7.41 12.56 14.95
CA SER A 55 -7.27 14.02 14.82
C SER A 55 -7.37 14.45 13.36
N MET A 56 -8.15 15.50 13.12
CA MET A 56 -8.29 16.11 11.79
C MET A 56 -7.40 17.34 11.74
N GLY A 57 -6.34 17.29 10.93
CA GLY A 57 -5.49 18.45 10.69
C GLY A 57 -6.21 19.53 9.87
N SER A 58 -5.78 20.79 10.00
CA SER A 58 -6.19 21.85 9.07
C SER A 58 -5.68 21.50 7.67
N SER A 59 -6.55 21.56 6.66
CA SER A 59 -6.22 21.23 5.27
C SER A 59 -5.28 22.28 4.64
N VAL A 60 -4.02 22.23 5.00
CA VAL A 60 -2.95 22.95 4.29
C VAL A 60 -2.20 21.88 3.50
N GLY A 61 -2.62 21.61 2.26
CA GLY A 61 -1.98 20.59 1.47
C GLY A 61 -2.63 20.34 0.12
N ASP A 62 -2.28 19.23 -0.48
CA ASP A 62 -2.76 18.79 -1.79
C ASP A 62 -4.28 18.50 -1.74
N ASN A 63 -5.07 19.38 -2.33
CA ASN A 63 -6.53 19.26 -2.41
C ASN A 63 -7.01 18.43 -3.61
N ARG A 64 -6.10 17.78 -4.35
CA ARG A 64 -6.48 16.95 -5.49
C ARG A 64 -7.30 15.76 -5.02
N SER A 65 -8.43 15.55 -5.69
CA SER A 65 -9.28 14.38 -5.49
C SER A 65 -9.47 13.67 -6.83
N TYR A 66 -9.29 12.36 -6.84
CA TYR A 66 -9.55 11.55 -8.03
C TYR A 66 -10.22 10.24 -7.64
N ARG A 67 -11.02 9.75 -8.57
CA ARG A 67 -11.62 8.44 -8.48
C ARG A 67 -11.15 7.60 -9.66
N VAL A 68 -10.72 6.37 -9.39
CA VAL A 68 -10.17 5.47 -10.40
C VAL A 68 -11.23 4.44 -10.78
N SER A 69 -11.41 4.17 -12.09
CA SER A 69 -12.15 3.01 -12.56
C SER A 69 -11.23 1.80 -12.67
N PHE A 70 -11.72 0.69 -12.15
CA PHE A 70 -11.08 -0.63 -12.23
C PHE A 70 -11.85 -1.60 -13.13
N ASP A 71 -12.86 -1.12 -13.87
CA ASP A 71 -13.69 -1.96 -14.74
C ASP A 71 -12.86 -2.75 -15.75
N LYS A 72 -11.79 -2.13 -16.29
CA LYS A 72 -10.95 -2.76 -17.30
C LYS A 72 -10.30 -4.03 -16.81
N ILE A 73 -9.69 -4.02 -15.62
CA ILE A 73 -8.99 -5.20 -15.10
C ILE A 73 -9.98 -6.33 -14.79
N HIS A 74 -11.13 -6.01 -14.22
CA HIS A 74 -12.17 -7.01 -13.92
C HIS A 74 -12.79 -7.63 -15.18
N ASN A 75 -12.91 -6.84 -16.26
CA ASN A 75 -13.52 -7.33 -17.52
C ASN A 75 -12.53 -8.03 -18.45
N GLN A 76 -11.23 -7.72 -18.39
CA GLN A 76 -10.26 -8.14 -19.39
C GLN A 76 -9.15 -9.05 -18.86
N LEU A 77 -8.86 -9.04 -17.55
CA LEU A 77 -7.86 -9.92 -16.98
C LEU A 77 -8.51 -11.17 -16.38
N PRO A 78 -8.39 -12.35 -17.05
CA PRO A 78 -9.05 -13.57 -16.61
C PRO A 78 -8.61 -13.98 -15.20
N GLY A 79 -9.58 -14.33 -14.35
CA GLY A 79 -9.32 -14.86 -13.00
C GLY A 79 -8.92 -13.79 -11.96
N PHE A 80 -8.85 -12.51 -12.34
CA PHE A 80 -8.56 -11.45 -11.38
C PHE A 80 -9.80 -11.11 -10.55
N ASN A 81 -9.60 -11.05 -9.24
CA ASN A 81 -10.55 -10.53 -8.27
C ASN A 81 -9.79 -9.89 -7.10
N CYS A 82 -10.36 -8.86 -6.48
CA CYS A 82 -9.85 -8.28 -5.24
C CYS A 82 -10.51 -8.95 -4.05
N ASP A 83 -9.71 -9.52 -3.15
CA ASP A 83 -10.16 -10.17 -1.92
C ASP A 83 -10.02 -9.27 -0.70
N TRP A 84 -9.29 -8.18 -0.82
CA TRP A 84 -8.94 -7.27 0.27
C TRP A 84 -9.64 -5.92 0.15
N ASP A 85 -10.11 -5.44 1.28
CA ASP A 85 -10.59 -4.07 1.49
C ASP A 85 -9.78 -3.36 2.58
N ALA A 86 -10.07 -2.09 2.85
CA ALA A 86 -9.36 -1.33 3.87
C ALA A 86 -9.53 -1.91 5.28
N ARG A 87 -10.69 -2.49 5.60
CA ARG A 87 -10.97 -3.09 6.91
C ARG A 87 -10.17 -4.37 7.12
N LYS A 88 -10.18 -5.28 6.15
CA LYS A 88 -9.38 -6.51 6.20
C LYS A 88 -7.88 -6.19 6.28
N GLY A 89 -7.42 -5.18 5.53
CA GLY A 89 -6.03 -4.74 5.58
C GLY A 89 -5.65 -4.15 6.94
N ALA A 90 -6.50 -3.35 7.56
CA ALA A 90 -6.28 -2.80 8.90
C ALA A 90 -6.24 -3.91 9.96
N ALA A 91 -7.17 -4.87 9.91
CA ALA A 91 -7.20 -6.01 10.81
C ALA A 91 -5.93 -6.87 10.69
N GLN A 92 -5.45 -7.13 9.48
CA GLN A 92 -4.19 -7.86 9.27
C GLN A 92 -2.99 -7.11 9.87
N LEU A 93 -2.92 -5.79 9.68
CA LEU A 93 -1.84 -5.00 10.27
C LEU A 93 -1.90 -5.01 11.80
N HIS A 94 -3.09 -4.90 12.38
CA HIS A 94 -3.28 -5.00 13.82
C HIS A 94 -2.79 -6.34 14.37
N GLU A 95 -3.18 -7.44 13.75
CA GLU A 95 -2.70 -8.78 14.10
C GLU A 95 -1.16 -8.89 14.02
N ILE A 96 -0.56 -8.36 12.95
CA ILE A 96 0.90 -8.35 12.76
C ILE A 96 1.57 -7.55 13.88
N PHE A 97 1.06 -6.36 14.21
CA PHE A 97 1.63 -5.51 15.27
C PHE A 97 1.56 -6.19 16.64
N LEU A 98 0.45 -6.85 16.97
CA LEU A 98 0.33 -7.65 18.19
C LEU A 98 1.34 -8.81 18.21
N ARG A 99 1.43 -9.56 17.11
CA ARG A 99 2.32 -10.74 17.01
C ARG A 99 3.79 -10.37 17.07
N THR A 100 4.17 -9.20 16.55
CA THR A 100 5.56 -8.72 16.56
C THR A 100 5.88 -7.85 17.78
N ALA A 101 4.91 -7.64 18.68
CA ALA A 101 5.01 -6.70 19.79
C ALA A 101 5.52 -5.32 19.33
N MET A 102 4.97 -4.83 18.19
CA MET A 102 5.38 -3.56 17.60
C MET A 102 5.03 -2.40 18.54
N ASP A 103 6.03 -1.73 19.04
CA ASP A 103 5.92 -0.50 19.80
C ASP A 103 6.34 0.73 18.97
N GLN A 104 6.28 1.90 19.58
CA GLN A 104 6.68 3.15 18.92
C GLN A 104 8.15 3.11 18.47
N SER A 105 9.05 2.52 19.27
CA SER A 105 10.47 2.45 18.94
C SER A 105 10.73 1.51 17.77
N GLY A 106 10.03 0.39 17.73
CA GLY A 106 10.03 -0.55 16.62
C GLY A 106 9.53 0.10 15.34
N PHE A 107 8.38 0.79 15.40
CA PHE A 107 7.81 1.48 14.24
C PHE A 107 8.72 2.60 13.72
N ASP A 108 9.36 3.35 14.62
CA ASP A 108 10.29 4.42 14.25
C ASP A 108 11.66 3.92 13.77
N PHE A 109 11.95 2.64 13.92
CA PHE A 109 13.20 2.07 13.46
C PHE A 109 13.37 2.25 11.94
N ARG A 110 14.56 2.66 11.54
CA ARG A 110 14.87 3.03 10.15
C ARG A 110 14.52 1.96 9.10
N ALA A 111 14.54 0.67 9.50
CA ALA A 111 14.24 -0.43 8.58
C ALA A 111 12.82 -0.39 8.00
N PHE A 112 11.87 0.25 8.69
CA PHE A 112 10.48 0.40 8.24
C PHE A 112 10.25 1.68 7.44
N THR A 113 11.26 2.55 7.31
CA THR A 113 11.16 3.79 6.54
C THR A 113 12.31 3.90 5.56
N ARG A 114 12.04 3.65 4.28
CA ARG A 114 13.07 3.66 3.23
C ARG A 114 13.94 4.91 3.26
N LEU A 115 13.37 6.09 3.44
CA LEU A 115 14.13 7.34 3.49
C LEU A 115 15.08 7.39 4.70
N LYS A 116 14.62 6.95 5.88
CA LYS A 116 15.47 6.87 7.07
C LYS A 116 16.65 5.90 6.84
N GLN A 117 16.40 4.77 6.20
CA GLN A 117 17.44 3.79 5.87
C GLN A 117 18.45 4.34 4.85
N LEU A 118 18.00 4.98 3.78
CA LEU A 118 18.89 5.60 2.79
C LEU A 118 19.77 6.68 3.43
N ASN A 119 19.19 7.57 4.21
CA ASN A 119 19.96 8.61 4.93
C ASN A 119 21.01 7.99 5.87
N HIS A 120 20.68 6.90 6.56
CA HIS A 120 21.64 6.17 7.38
C HIS A 120 22.79 5.59 6.56
N LEU A 121 22.50 4.96 5.42
CA LEU A 121 23.52 4.37 4.55
C LEU A 121 24.46 5.44 3.96
N ILE A 122 23.94 6.61 3.59
CA ILE A 122 24.74 7.77 3.15
C ILE A 122 25.61 8.28 4.29
N ALA A 123 25.02 8.55 5.47
CA ALA A 123 25.72 9.09 6.62
C ALA A 123 26.83 8.16 7.14
N THR A 124 26.65 6.85 7.02
CA THR A 124 27.65 5.84 7.38
C THR A 124 28.58 5.47 6.23
N GLN A 125 28.51 6.19 5.11
CA GLN A 125 29.34 6.00 3.93
C GLN A 125 29.31 4.58 3.33
N GLN A 126 28.22 3.83 3.56
CA GLN A 126 28.01 2.52 2.95
C GLN A 126 27.60 2.64 1.47
N ILE A 127 26.90 3.72 1.14
CA ILE A 127 26.59 4.11 -0.23
C ILE A 127 27.11 5.53 -0.50
N ASP A 128 27.34 5.86 -1.76
CA ASP A 128 27.70 7.21 -2.18
C ASP A 128 26.45 8.09 -2.41
N ASP A 129 26.65 9.34 -2.82
CA ASP A 129 25.61 10.31 -3.14
C ASP A 129 24.82 9.99 -4.41
N GLN A 130 25.32 9.04 -5.22
CA GLN A 130 24.61 8.45 -6.36
C GLN A 130 23.88 7.14 -6.01
N LEU A 131 23.87 6.76 -4.73
CA LEU A 131 23.24 5.56 -4.17
C LEU A 131 23.88 4.23 -4.59
N PHE A 132 25.15 4.23 -5.02
CA PHE A 132 25.91 3.00 -5.25
C PHE A 132 26.64 2.55 -3.99
N TRP A 133 26.72 1.22 -3.81
CA TRP A 133 27.48 0.62 -2.72
C TRP A 133 28.96 0.96 -2.83
N ARG A 134 29.56 1.33 -1.68
CA ARG A 134 31.01 1.47 -1.55
C ARG A 134 31.59 0.15 -1.05
N TYR A 135 32.51 -0.40 -1.78
CA TYR A 135 33.22 -1.65 -1.44
C TYR A 135 34.53 -1.32 -0.75
#